data_36193532fd2aaaa3891cd21a110c7026
#
_entry.id   36193532fd2aaaa3891cd21a110c7026
#
_cell.length_a   1.000
_cell.length_b   1.000
_cell.length_c   1.000
_cell.angle_alpha   90.00
_cell.angle_beta   90.00
_cell.angle_gamma   90.00
#
_symmetry.space_group_name_H-M   'P 1'
#
loop_
_entity.id
_entity.type
_entity.pdbx_description
1 polymer ?
#
loop_
_entity_poly.entity_id
_entity_poly.type
_entity_poly.pdbx_seq_one_letter_code
_entity_poly.pdbx_strand_id
1 'polypeptide(L)'
;MNPEKDVTIVGAGGAGERFAAVSGGHLQATVVQPPFTLLARKAGFPILVDLSKEEFDYIISGPLTTRSFIRSDRETVMNFMRGLADGMDFYRDEKNKDQVIKFVGDYYRSNAVEELDETRRAYSQLTPGLPVIAVKSIENFIANDRVLSTMNLKAADILDLSFLEKLEEERKARGR
;
A
#
# COMPACT_ATOMS: atom_id res chain seq x y z
N MET A 1 -18.83 -19.98 -6.40
CA MET A 1 -19.40 -18.86 -5.59
C MET A 1 -19.47 -17.63 -6.48
N ASN A 2 -20.61 -16.97 -6.56
CA ASN A 2 -20.77 -15.71 -7.28
C ASN A 2 -20.74 -14.57 -6.23
N PRO A 3 -19.73 -13.67 -6.24
CA PRO A 3 -19.60 -12.65 -5.22
C PRO A 3 -20.73 -11.61 -5.20
N GLU A 4 -21.54 -11.53 -6.27
CA GLU A 4 -22.68 -10.60 -6.33
C GLU A 4 -24.00 -11.23 -5.82
N LYS A 5 -24.03 -12.56 -5.66
CA LYS A 5 -25.24 -13.30 -5.29
C LYS A 5 -25.11 -14.08 -3.99
N ASP A 6 -23.91 -14.62 -3.73
CA ASP A 6 -23.69 -15.57 -2.65
C ASP A 6 -23.16 -14.90 -1.39
N VAL A 7 -22.70 -13.63 -1.48
CA VAL A 7 -22.19 -12.86 -0.34
C VAL A 7 -22.72 -11.41 -0.39
N THR A 8 -22.81 -10.78 0.78
CA THR A 8 -23.10 -9.35 0.88
C THR A 8 -21.78 -8.60 1.18
N ILE A 9 -21.37 -7.74 0.25
CA ILE A 9 -20.18 -6.90 0.43
C ILE A 9 -20.63 -5.55 0.99
N VAL A 10 -20.10 -5.18 2.16
CA VAL A 10 -20.41 -3.93 2.85
C VAL A 10 -19.17 -3.08 3.07
N GLY A 11 -19.30 -1.77 2.96
CA GLY A 11 -18.26 -0.82 3.35
C GLY A 11 -18.20 -0.70 4.87
N ALA A 12 -17.11 -1.10 5.49
CA ALA A 12 -16.96 -1.09 6.95
C ALA A 12 -15.73 -0.29 7.41
N GLY A 13 -15.37 0.77 6.68
CA GLY A 13 -14.29 1.69 7.06
C GLY A 13 -12.87 1.15 6.81
N GLY A 14 -11.90 1.64 7.60
CA GLY A 14 -10.50 1.26 7.51
C GLY A 14 -10.19 -0.14 8.06
N ALA A 15 -8.93 -0.55 8.00
CA ALA A 15 -8.53 -1.91 8.43
C ALA A 15 -8.82 -2.19 9.91
N GLY A 16 -8.69 -1.18 10.78
CA GLY A 16 -8.98 -1.30 12.21
C GLY A 16 -10.48 -1.54 12.48
N GLU A 17 -11.34 -0.75 11.83
CA GLU A 17 -12.81 -0.88 11.97
C GLU A 17 -13.27 -2.22 11.42
N ARG A 18 -12.74 -2.65 10.27
CA ARG A 18 -13.04 -3.96 9.69
C ARG A 18 -12.59 -5.12 10.58
N PHE A 19 -11.39 -5.02 11.16
CA PHE A 19 -10.90 -6.01 12.12
C PHE A 19 -11.80 -6.07 13.37
N ALA A 20 -12.18 -4.91 13.92
CA ALA A 20 -13.09 -4.85 15.07
C ALA A 20 -14.47 -5.46 14.74
N ALA A 21 -15.01 -5.21 13.55
CA ALA A 21 -16.30 -5.74 13.12
C ALA A 21 -16.28 -7.29 13.00
N VAL A 22 -15.19 -7.87 12.47
CA VAL A 22 -15.04 -9.34 12.44
C VAL A 22 -14.83 -9.89 13.85
N SER A 23 -14.01 -9.25 14.68
CA SER A 23 -13.75 -9.67 16.05
C SER A 23 -15.02 -9.62 16.92
N GLY A 24 -15.92 -8.67 16.66
CA GLY A 24 -17.22 -8.54 17.30
C GLY A 24 -18.32 -9.42 16.72
N GLY A 25 -18.02 -10.22 15.67
CA GLY A 25 -19.02 -11.09 15.02
C GLY A 25 -20.00 -10.37 14.12
N HIS A 26 -19.81 -9.09 13.83
CA HIS A 26 -20.68 -8.29 12.95
C HIS A 26 -20.40 -8.55 11.46
N LEU A 27 -19.19 -9.02 11.13
CA LEU A 27 -18.82 -9.46 9.79
C LEU A 27 -18.22 -10.87 9.87
N GLN A 28 -18.46 -11.66 8.83
CA GLN A 28 -17.97 -13.04 8.74
C GLN A 28 -16.55 -13.12 8.22
N ALA A 29 -16.14 -12.18 7.37
CA ALA A 29 -14.79 -12.11 6.79
C ALA A 29 -14.43 -10.68 6.43
N THR A 30 -13.13 -10.41 6.30
CA THR A 30 -12.62 -9.13 5.81
C THR A 30 -11.21 -9.30 5.22
N VAL A 31 -10.72 -8.26 4.52
CA VAL A 31 -9.34 -8.14 4.05
C VAL A 31 -8.63 -7.13 4.93
N VAL A 32 -7.51 -7.51 5.51
CA VAL A 32 -6.67 -6.63 6.36
C VAL A 32 -5.19 -6.82 6.04
N GLN A 33 -4.40 -5.81 6.39
CA GLN A 33 -2.94 -5.82 6.31
C GLN A 33 -2.31 -5.70 7.71
N PRO A 34 -1.00 -5.89 7.88
CA PRO A 34 -0.34 -5.63 9.15
C PRO A 34 -0.62 -4.20 9.67
N PRO A 35 -0.79 -4.02 10.99
CA PRO A 35 -0.67 -5.01 12.08
C PRO A 35 -1.90 -5.92 12.27
N PHE A 36 -3.03 -5.67 11.61
CA PHE A 36 -4.29 -6.37 11.88
C PHE A 36 -4.25 -7.85 11.46
N THR A 37 -3.44 -8.22 10.46
CA THR A 37 -3.21 -9.64 10.12
C THR A 37 -2.51 -10.39 11.27
N LEU A 38 -1.59 -9.74 11.98
CA LEU A 38 -0.90 -10.31 13.12
C LEU A 38 -1.85 -10.44 14.32
N LEU A 39 -2.64 -9.40 14.58
CA LEU A 39 -3.66 -9.42 15.64
C LEU A 39 -4.71 -10.49 15.37
N ALA A 40 -5.16 -10.66 14.13
CA ALA A 40 -6.09 -11.72 13.73
C ALA A 40 -5.54 -13.11 14.02
N ARG A 41 -4.27 -13.36 13.65
CA ARG A 41 -3.59 -14.64 13.95
C ARG A 41 -3.50 -14.89 15.47
N LYS A 42 -3.10 -13.88 16.25
CA LYS A 42 -3.03 -13.98 17.73
C LYS A 42 -4.40 -14.24 18.36
N ALA A 43 -5.46 -13.68 17.77
CA ALA A 43 -6.84 -13.92 18.20
C ALA A 43 -7.44 -15.25 17.71
N GLY A 44 -6.66 -16.06 16.98
CA GLY A 44 -7.09 -17.37 16.50
C GLY A 44 -7.97 -17.35 15.24
N PHE A 45 -8.08 -16.22 14.57
CA PHE A 45 -8.83 -16.14 13.30
C PHE A 45 -8.08 -16.86 12.17
N PRO A 46 -8.76 -17.69 11.38
CA PRO A 46 -8.15 -18.33 10.23
C PRO A 46 -7.83 -17.32 9.13
N ILE A 47 -6.65 -17.44 8.54
CA ILE A 47 -6.29 -16.70 7.31
C ILE A 47 -6.69 -17.58 6.13
N LEU A 48 -7.74 -17.19 5.44
CA LEU A 48 -8.30 -17.96 4.32
C LEU A 48 -7.42 -17.87 3.07
N VAL A 49 -6.88 -16.67 2.80
CA VAL A 49 -6.00 -16.40 1.67
C VAL A 49 -4.92 -15.40 2.12
N ASP A 50 -3.68 -15.67 1.77
CA ASP A 50 -2.55 -14.76 1.97
C ASP A 50 -2.20 -14.11 0.63
N LEU A 51 -2.76 -12.93 0.40
CA LEU A 51 -2.61 -12.20 -0.87
C LEU A 51 -1.15 -11.83 -1.19
N SER A 52 -0.25 -11.84 -0.21
CA SER A 52 1.19 -11.60 -0.47
C SER A 52 1.87 -12.77 -1.21
N LYS A 53 1.22 -13.91 -1.30
CA LYS A 53 1.70 -15.13 -1.97
C LYS A 53 0.99 -15.40 -3.30
N GLU A 54 -0.03 -14.61 -3.60
CA GLU A 54 -0.78 -14.76 -4.83
C GLU A 54 -0.15 -13.94 -5.96
N GLU A 55 -0.06 -14.54 -7.12
CA GLU A 55 0.44 -13.88 -8.33
C GLU A 55 -0.65 -13.02 -8.96
N PHE A 56 -0.95 -11.87 -8.37
CA PHE A 56 -1.80 -10.92 -9.05
C PHE A 56 -1.33 -9.48 -8.84
N ASP A 57 -1.28 -8.74 -9.95
CA ASP A 57 -0.88 -7.35 -9.95
C ASP A 57 -2.08 -6.47 -9.59
N TYR A 58 -2.06 -5.88 -8.42
CA TYR A 58 -3.09 -4.96 -7.95
C TYR A 58 -2.47 -3.75 -7.26
N ILE A 59 -2.94 -2.56 -7.59
CA ILE A 59 -2.51 -1.34 -6.90
C ILE A 59 -3.29 -1.18 -5.60
N ILE A 60 -2.57 -1.03 -4.49
CA ILE A 60 -3.17 -0.74 -3.18
C ILE A 60 -3.10 0.75 -2.87
N SER A 61 -1.97 1.39 -3.18
CA SER A 61 -1.70 2.80 -2.87
C SER A 61 -0.59 3.35 -3.75
N GLY A 62 -0.56 4.68 -3.89
CA GLY A 62 0.49 5.39 -4.61
C GLY A 62 0.34 6.90 -4.47
N PRO A 63 1.38 7.67 -4.82
CA PRO A 63 1.28 9.12 -4.87
C PRO A 63 0.25 9.56 -5.92
N LEU A 64 -0.63 10.47 -5.55
CA LEU A 64 -1.66 11.01 -6.41
C LEU A 64 -1.61 12.54 -6.41
N THR A 65 -1.62 13.14 -7.60
CA THR A 65 -1.75 14.58 -7.77
C THR A 65 -2.48 14.92 -9.08
N THR A 66 -2.78 16.19 -9.29
CA THR A 66 -3.45 16.64 -10.52
C THR A 66 -2.46 16.99 -11.63
N ARG A 67 -2.87 16.80 -12.89
CA ARG A 67 -2.08 17.22 -14.04
C ARG A 67 -1.80 18.72 -14.06
N SER A 68 -2.72 19.54 -13.53
CA SER A 68 -2.53 20.98 -13.41
C SER A 68 -1.41 21.29 -12.43
N PHE A 69 -1.32 20.63 -11.29
CA PHE A 69 -0.25 20.82 -10.33
C PHE A 69 1.10 20.35 -10.88
N ILE A 70 1.14 19.20 -11.58
CA ILE A 70 2.37 18.75 -12.26
C ILE A 70 2.88 19.82 -13.25
N ARG A 71 1.98 20.49 -14.00
CA ARG A 71 2.38 21.53 -14.95
C ARG A 71 2.81 22.83 -14.28
N SER A 72 2.18 23.20 -13.17
CA SER A 72 2.47 24.47 -12.48
C SER A 72 3.69 24.39 -11.59
N ASP A 73 3.97 23.22 -10.98
CA ASP A 73 5.05 23.06 -10.00
C ASP A 73 5.63 21.64 -10.03
N ARG A 74 6.27 21.32 -11.15
CA ARG A 74 6.90 20.00 -11.36
C ARG A 74 8.02 19.71 -10.35
N GLU A 75 8.74 20.74 -9.90
CA GLU A 75 9.85 20.55 -8.97
C GLU A 75 9.35 20.14 -7.57
N THR A 76 8.25 20.70 -7.10
CA THR A 76 7.63 20.26 -5.83
C THR A 76 7.21 18.78 -5.91
N VAL A 77 6.62 18.35 -7.03
CA VAL A 77 6.28 16.93 -7.22
C VAL A 77 7.54 16.06 -7.20
N MET A 78 8.61 16.50 -7.88
CA MET A 78 9.88 15.76 -7.90
C MET A 78 10.52 15.68 -6.50
N ASN A 79 10.48 16.76 -5.73
CA ASN A 79 11.00 16.78 -4.36
C ASN A 79 10.18 15.87 -3.43
N PHE A 80 8.87 15.80 -3.62
CA PHE A 80 8.04 14.82 -2.92
C PHE A 80 8.47 13.38 -3.25
N MET A 81 8.69 13.06 -4.52
CA MET A 81 9.13 11.73 -4.96
C MET A 81 10.51 11.36 -4.42
N ARG A 82 11.45 12.32 -4.36
CA ARG A 82 12.77 12.14 -3.72
C ARG A 82 12.61 11.82 -2.24
N GLY A 83 11.83 12.63 -1.51
CA GLY A 83 11.57 12.42 -0.09
C GLY A 83 10.88 11.09 0.21
N LEU A 84 9.93 10.67 -0.64
CA LEU A 84 9.28 9.37 -0.53
C LEU A 84 10.30 8.24 -0.69
N ALA A 85 11.15 8.29 -1.70
CA ALA A 85 12.17 7.28 -1.94
C ALA A 85 13.22 7.23 -0.81
N ASP A 86 13.66 8.37 -0.30
CA ASP A 86 14.57 8.44 0.85
C ASP A 86 13.90 7.88 2.12
N GLY A 87 12.59 8.13 2.30
CA GLY A 87 11.80 7.56 3.40
C GLY A 87 11.67 6.04 3.30
N MET A 88 11.50 5.50 2.08
CA MET A 88 11.47 4.05 1.84
C MET A 88 12.82 3.41 2.17
N ASP A 89 13.92 4.03 1.77
CA ASP A 89 15.27 3.56 2.13
C ASP A 89 15.49 3.60 3.64
N PHE A 90 15.10 4.72 4.29
CA PHE A 90 15.19 4.87 5.74
C PHE A 90 14.41 3.76 6.47
N TYR A 91 13.19 3.47 6.01
CA TYR A 91 12.33 2.45 6.60
C TYR A 91 12.94 1.04 6.50
N ARG A 92 13.63 0.74 5.41
CA ARG A 92 14.23 -0.57 5.13
C ARG A 92 15.58 -0.79 5.82
N ASP A 93 16.29 0.28 6.16
CA ASP A 93 17.61 0.17 6.80
C ASP A 93 17.46 -0.27 8.26
N GLU A 94 18.03 -1.44 8.59
CA GLU A 94 18.02 -2.00 9.94
C GLU A 94 18.65 -1.08 11.00
N LYS A 95 19.53 -0.17 10.59
CA LYS A 95 20.13 0.84 11.51
C LYS A 95 19.08 1.79 12.07
N ASN A 96 17.96 1.98 11.35
CA ASN A 96 16.88 2.87 11.74
C ASN A 96 15.73 2.14 12.46
N LYS A 97 15.90 0.83 12.74
CA LYS A 97 14.86 -0.04 13.31
C LYS A 97 14.09 0.61 14.46
N ASP A 98 14.79 1.07 15.50
CA ASP A 98 14.14 1.59 16.71
C ASP A 98 13.35 2.87 16.42
N GLN A 99 13.87 3.71 15.52
CA GLN A 99 13.20 4.94 15.13
C GLN A 99 11.97 4.65 14.26
N VAL A 100 12.05 3.67 13.37
CA VAL A 100 10.90 3.22 12.56
C VAL A 100 9.83 2.61 13.45
N ILE A 101 10.20 1.75 14.42
CA ILE A 101 9.26 1.18 15.40
C ILE A 101 8.53 2.30 16.14
N LYS A 102 9.27 3.34 16.59
CA LYS A 102 8.67 4.49 17.25
C LYS A 102 7.65 5.19 16.33
N PHE A 103 8.00 5.50 15.08
CA PHE A 103 7.10 6.16 14.13
C PHE A 103 5.84 5.33 13.84
N VAL A 104 6.00 4.02 13.67
CA VAL A 104 4.88 3.10 13.46
C VAL A 104 4.00 3.04 14.72
N GLY A 105 4.61 3.02 15.90
CA GLY A 105 3.91 3.05 17.19
C GLY A 105 3.10 4.34 17.38
N ASP A 106 3.68 5.47 17.08
CA ASP A 106 3.01 6.78 17.16
C ASP A 106 1.81 6.82 16.17
N TYR A 107 1.99 6.30 14.95
CA TYR A 107 0.93 6.24 13.94
C TYR A 107 -0.26 5.35 14.35
N TYR A 108 0.02 4.14 14.86
CA TYR A 108 -1.01 3.20 15.30
C TYR A 108 -1.46 3.42 16.75
N ARG A 109 -0.86 4.39 17.47
CA ARG A 109 -1.10 4.64 18.90
C ARG A 109 -0.90 3.37 19.72
N SER A 110 0.18 2.65 19.47
CA SER A 110 0.53 1.40 20.12
C SER A 110 1.93 1.43 20.69
N ASN A 111 2.11 0.80 21.84
CA ASN A 111 3.42 0.60 22.49
C ASN A 111 3.84 -0.89 22.48
N ALA A 112 3.16 -1.73 21.72
CA ALA A 112 3.44 -3.16 21.61
C ALA A 112 4.65 -3.41 20.70
N VAL A 113 5.86 -3.27 21.24
CA VAL A 113 7.12 -3.24 20.45
C VAL A 113 7.30 -4.47 19.57
N GLU A 114 6.92 -5.67 20.05
CA GLU A 114 7.03 -6.91 19.26
C GLU A 114 6.14 -6.88 18.02
N GLU A 115 4.87 -6.47 18.17
CA GLU A 115 3.93 -6.33 17.05
C GLU A 115 4.35 -5.24 16.07
N LEU A 116 4.90 -4.14 16.60
CA LEU A 116 5.39 -3.04 15.78
C LEU A 116 6.62 -3.46 14.97
N ASP A 117 7.57 -4.20 15.55
CA ASP A 117 8.73 -4.72 14.82
C ASP A 117 8.32 -5.79 13.79
N GLU A 118 7.36 -6.64 14.12
CA GLU A 118 6.82 -7.62 13.18
C GLU A 118 6.13 -6.92 12.00
N THR A 119 5.34 -5.87 12.28
CA THR A 119 4.73 -5.01 11.27
C THR A 119 5.79 -4.33 10.40
N ARG A 120 6.83 -3.75 11.01
CA ARG A 120 7.95 -3.15 10.29
C ARG A 120 8.62 -4.14 9.34
N ARG A 121 8.93 -5.35 9.82
CA ARG A 121 9.55 -6.40 8.99
C ARG A 121 8.67 -6.81 7.82
N ALA A 122 7.37 -6.97 8.06
CA ALA A 122 6.42 -7.33 7.01
C ALA A 122 6.40 -6.25 5.91
N TYR A 123 6.31 -4.98 6.27
CA TYR A 123 6.33 -3.89 5.29
C TYR A 123 7.70 -3.68 4.64
N SER A 124 8.82 -3.88 5.37
CA SER A 124 10.16 -3.79 4.77
C SER A 124 10.38 -4.76 3.63
N GLN A 125 9.80 -5.97 3.74
CA GLN A 125 9.87 -6.97 2.67
C GLN A 125 9.03 -6.58 1.44
N LEU A 126 7.93 -5.86 1.66
CA LEU A 126 7.00 -5.44 0.61
C LEU A 126 7.37 -4.06 0.02
N THR A 127 8.21 -3.30 0.71
CA THR A 127 8.59 -1.94 0.30
C THR A 127 9.74 -2.02 -0.72
N PRO A 128 9.53 -1.62 -1.98
CA PRO A 128 10.60 -1.57 -2.97
C PRO A 128 11.60 -0.45 -2.65
N GLY A 129 12.76 -0.46 -3.31
CA GLY A 129 13.75 0.63 -3.19
C GLY A 129 13.30 1.95 -3.83
N LEU A 130 12.30 1.89 -4.70
CA LEU A 130 11.71 3.04 -5.38
C LEU A 130 10.19 2.91 -5.34
N PRO A 131 9.43 4.03 -5.39
CA PRO A 131 7.96 4.02 -5.40
C PRO A 131 7.41 3.59 -6.77
N VAL A 132 7.76 2.37 -7.20
CA VAL A 132 7.36 1.81 -8.49
C VAL A 132 5.89 1.38 -8.47
N ILE A 133 5.22 1.62 -9.60
CA ILE A 133 3.89 1.10 -9.88
C ILE A 133 3.97 0.27 -11.16
N ALA A 134 3.57 -0.98 -11.09
CA ALA A 134 3.47 -1.80 -12.28
C ALA A 134 2.30 -1.31 -13.14
N VAL A 135 2.55 -1.06 -14.43
CA VAL A 135 1.51 -0.64 -15.40
C VAL A 135 0.36 -1.64 -15.40
N LYS A 136 0.68 -2.94 -15.31
CA LYS A 136 -0.28 -4.03 -15.23
C LYS A 136 -1.26 -3.91 -14.06
N SER A 137 -0.80 -3.42 -12.90
CA SER A 137 -1.66 -3.18 -11.74
C SER A 137 -2.74 -2.13 -12.02
N ILE A 138 -2.39 -1.07 -12.76
CA ILE A 138 -3.35 -0.02 -13.16
C ILE A 138 -4.31 -0.55 -14.22
N GLU A 139 -3.84 -1.32 -15.19
CA GLU A 139 -4.71 -1.95 -16.19
C GLU A 139 -5.73 -2.89 -15.52
N ASN A 140 -5.27 -3.72 -14.58
CA ASN A 140 -6.14 -4.60 -13.80
C ASN A 140 -7.15 -3.80 -12.96
N PHE A 141 -6.72 -2.70 -12.34
CA PHE A 141 -7.61 -1.83 -11.57
C PHE A 141 -8.70 -1.23 -12.47
N ILE A 142 -8.33 -0.66 -13.63
CA ILE A 142 -9.29 -0.08 -14.58
C ILE A 142 -10.29 -1.16 -15.07
N ALA A 143 -9.79 -2.35 -15.43
CA ALA A 143 -10.61 -3.43 -15.97
C ALA A 143 -11.63 -3.99 -14.96
N ASN A 144 -11.30 -3.96 -13.66
CA ASN A 144 -12.13 -4.55 -12.61
C ASN A 144 -12.98 -3.52 -11.86
N ASP A 145 -12.77 -2.22 -12.07
CA ASP A 145 -13.62 -1.18 -11.47
C ASP A 145 -14.89 -0.97 -12.31
N ARG A 146 -16.05 -0.94 -11.64
CA ARG A 146 -17.36 -0.84 -12.30
C ARG A 146 -17.54 0.44 -13.12
N VAL A 147 -16.92 1.52 -12.72
CA VAL A 147 -17.02 2.84 -13.40
C VAL A 147 -15.91 2.97 -14.43
N LEU A 148 -14.65 2.74 -14.02
CA LEU A 148 -13.48 2.94 -14.87
C LEU A 148 -13.49 2.02 -16.10
N SER A 149 -13.97 0.78 -15.95
CA SER A 149 -14.07 -0.17 -17.08
C SER A 149 -14.97 0.31 -18.22
N THR A 150 -15.88 1.25 -17.95
CA THR A 150 -16.76 1.86 -18.96
C THR A 150 -16.17 3.11 -19.62
N MET A 151 -15.04 3.64 -19.12
CA MET A 151 -14.51 4.95 -19.50
C MET A 151 -13.45 4.91 -20.61
N ASN A 152 -13.18 3.82 -21.26
CA ASN A 152 -12.11 3.67 -22.27
C ASN A 152 -10.76 4.29 -21.85
N LEU A 153 -10.43 4.19 -20.57
CA LEU A 153 -9.18 4.69 -19.98
C LEU A 153 -8.04 3.69 -20.21
N LYS A 154 -6.84 4.22 -20.44
CA LYS A 154 -5.59 3.45 -20.48
C LYS A 154 -4.73 3.80 -19.28
N ALA A 155 -3.85 2.92 -18.87
CA ALA A 155 -2.89 3.19 -17.79
C ALA A 155 -2.09 4.49 -18.05
N ALA A 156 -1.69 4.75 -19.29
CA ALA A 156 -0.99 5.96 -19.69
C ALA A 156 -1.80 7.27 -19.50
N ASP A 157 -3.13 7.18 -19.44
CA ASP A 157 -3.99 8.34 -19.15
C ASP A 157 -3.97 8.71 -17.67
N ILE A 158 -3.52 7.82 -16.81
CA ILE A 158 -3.51 7.99 -15.35
C ILE A 158 -2.09 8.15 -14.82
N LEU A 159 -1.13 7.36 -15.34
CA LEU A 159 0.25 7.34 -14.87
C LEU A 159 1.09 8.45 -15.53
N ASP A 160 1.96 9.06 -14.74
CA ASP A 160 3.10 9.84 -15.20
C ASP A 160 4.38 9.23 -14.61
N LEU A 161 5.02 8.35 -15.38
CA LEU A 161 6.23 7.64 -14.96
C LEU A 161 7.52 8.48 -15.10
N SER A 162 7.46 9.65 -15.72
CA SER A 162 8.63 10.50 -15.96
C SER A 162 9.34 10.96 -14.67
N PHE A 163 8.63 11.02 -13.56
CA PHE A 163 9.23 11.30 -12.25
C PHE A 163 10.03 10.10 -11.72
N LEU A 164 9.54 8.90 -11.94
CA LEU A 164 10.22 7.68 -11.55
C LEU A 164 11.50 7.47 -12.37
N GLU A 165 11.41 7.64 -13.69
CA GLU A 165 12.55 7.55 -14.61
C GLU A 165 13.67 8.51 -14.19
N LYS A 166 13.30 9.77 -13.92
CA LYS A 166 14.25 10.77 -13.45
C LYS A 166 14.85 10.42 -12.09
N LEU A 167 14.06 9.89 -11.19
CA LEU A 167 14.53 9.47 -9.86
C LEU A 167 15.52 8.30 -9.96
N GLU A 168 15.28 7.35 -10.86
CA GLU A 168 16.22 6.25 -11.15
C GLU A 168 17.54 6.76 -11.71
N GLU A 169 17.50 7.72 -12.65
CA GLU A 169 18.71 8.35 -13.19
C GLU A 169 19.54 9.04 -12.10
N GLU A 170 18.87 9.84 -11.26
CA GLU A 170 19.52 10.54 -10.15
C GLU A 170 20.16 9.56 -9.14
N ARG A 171 19.51 8.43 -8.86
CA ARG A 171 20.05 7.40 -7.96
C ARG A 171 21.24 6.66 -8.56
N LYS A 172 21.16 6.28 -9.83
CA LYS A 172 22.29 5.67 -10.55
C LYS A 172 23.51 6.61 -10.56
N ALA A 173 23.29 7.91 -10.78
CA ALA A 173 24.37 8.91 -10.75
C ALA A 173 25.01 9.07 -9.35
N ARG A 174 24.29 8.76 -8.28
CA ARG A 174 24.79 8.78 -6.88
C ARG A 174 25.35 7.42 -6.41
N GLY A 175 25.38 6.39 -7.27
CA GLY A 175 25.87 5.05 -6.92
C GLY A 175 24.92 4.27 -6.00
N ARG A 176 23.65 4.55 -6.07
CA ARG A 176 22.57 3.89 -5.30
C ARG A 176 21.67 3.05 -6.20
#